data_3a567e8f16e2d4e7201bcdaf5a26958a
#
_entry.id   3a567e8f16e2d4e7201bcdaf5a26958a
#
_cell.length_a   1.000
_cell.length_b   1.000
_cell.length_c   1.000
_cell.angle_alpha   90.00
_cell.angle_beta   90.00
_cell.angle_gamma   90.00
#
_symmetry.space_group_name_H-M   'P 1'
#
loop_
_entity.id
_entity.type
_entity.pdbx_description
1 polymer ?
#
loop_
_entity_poly.entity_id
_entity_poly.type
_entity_poly.pdbx_seq_one_letter_code
_entity_poly.pdbx_strand_id
1 'polypeptide(L)'
;RTLILIPTETEAALLRAACPDAPVRIAGVGMAAAAAATARIIAEEHPDRLILAGIAGASDRSVAVCEVVAVAGERIAELPGKYAVRYAADFIPAGLRTVESNTTNRTGVAASGTQIENMEGAAFLAVCRAFGVPGAEVRAVSNYTDDPRSAWRIEESAEKLAKTIIRILPDYE
;
A
#
# COMPACT_ATOMS: atom_id res chain seq x y z
N ARG A 1 -17.65 8.27 2.20
CA ARG A 1 -17.06 8.02 0.87
C ARG A 1 -15.61 7.57 0.99
N THR A 2 -15.30 6.38 0.54
CA THR A 2 -13.93 5.82 0.51
C THR A 2 -13.30 6.08 -0.85
N LEU A 3 -12.01 6.46 -0.88
CA LEU A 3 -11.22 6.50 -2.10
C LEU A 3 -10.07 5.50 -2.01
N ILE A 4 -9.69 4.94 -3.17
CA ILE A 4 -8.58 4.00 -3.30
C ILE A 4 -7.43 4.68 -4.03
N LEU A 5 -6.28 4.74 -3.39
CA LEU A 5 -5.04 5.25 -3.98
C LEU A 5 -4.20 4.08 -4.47
N ILE A 6 -3.74 4.14 -5.72
CA ILE A 6 -2.88 3.12 -6.32
C ILE A 6 -1.64 3.83 -6.91
N PRO A 7 -0.42 3.32 -6.70
CA PRO A 7 0.79 4.02 -7.13
C PRO A 7 0.88 4.30 -8.62
N THR A 8 0.47 3.34 -9.46
CA THR A 8 0.65 3.44 -10.93
C THR A 8 -0.61 3.08 -11.70
N GLU A 9 -0.72 3.60 -12.92
CA GLU A 9 -1.79 3.21 -13.84
C GLU A 9 -1.74 1.71 -14.19
N THR A 10 -0.55 1.13 -14.28
CA THR A 10 -0.39 -0.30 -14.56
C THR A 10 -1.01 -1.17 -13.45
N GLU A 11 -0.79 -0.82 -12.18
CA GLU A 11 -1.42 -1.53 -11.06
C GLU A 11 -2.93 -1.29 -11.00
N ALA A 12 -3.38 -0.08 -11.38
CA ALA A 12 -4.79 0.30 -11.36
C ALA A 12 -5.61 -0.29 -12.51
N ALA A 13 -4.98 -0.61 -13.64
CA ALA A 13 -5.66 -0.97 -14.89
C ALA A 13 -6.61 -2.17 -14.72
N LEU A 14 -6.17 -3.22 -14.00
CA LEU A 14 -6.99 -4.41 -13.78
C LEU A 14 -8.20 -4.13 -12.88
N LEU A 15 -8.02 -3.31 -11.86
CA LEU A 15 -9.13 -2.91 -10.99
C LEU A 15 -10.15 -2.06 -11.76
N ARG A 16 -9.70 -1.08 -12.54
CA ARG A 16 -10.58 -0.26 -13.37
C ARG A 16 -11.30 -1.06 -14.44
N ALA A 17 -10.65 -2.06 -15.04
CA ALA A 17 -11.29 -2.93 -16.03
C ALA A 17 -12.38 -3.82 -15.39
N ALA A 18 -12.14 -4.33 -14.19
CA ALA A 18 -13.07 -5.22 -13.49
C ALA A 18 -14.20 -4.45 -12.74
N CYS A 19 -13.92 -3.23 -12.29
CA CYS A 19 -14.86 -2.36 -11.60
C CYS A 19 -14.66 -0.90 -12.06
N PRO A 20 -15.25 -0.49 -13.20
CA PRO A 20 -15.05 0.84 -13.78
C PRO A 20 -15.45 1.99 -12.85
N ASP A 21 -16.41 1.75 -11.97
CA ASP A 21 -16.92 2.74 -11.02
C ASP A 21 -16.13 2.80 -9.71
N ALA A 22 -15.10 1.95 -9.55
CA ALA A 22 -14.25 1.99 -8.36
C ALA A 22 -13.59 3.38 -8.22
N PRO A 23 -13.64 3.99 -7.03
CA PRO A 23 -13.17 5.35 -6.80
C PRO A 23 -11.64 5.44 -6.71
N VAL A 24 -10.95 5.09 -7.80
CA VAL A 24 -9.49 4.99 -7.89
C VAL A 24 -8.84 6.33 -8.21
N ARG A 25 -7.75 6.64 -7.51
CA ARG A 25 -6.85 7.78 -7.76
C ARG A 25 -5.41 7.28 -7.82
N ILE A 26 -4.58 7.93 -8.62
CA ILE A 26 -3.16 7.58 -8.73
C ILE A 26 -2.34 8.35 -7.70
N ALA A 27 -1.59 7.60 -6.88
CA ALA A 27 -0.75 8.16 -5.83
C ALA A 27 0.65 8.56 -6.33
N GLY A 28 1.13 7.97 -7.41
CA GLY A 28 2.52 8.06 -7.82
C GLY A 28 3.44 7.10 -7.04
N VAL A 29 4.66 6.94 -7.53
CA VAL A 29 5.67 6.06 -6.93
C VAL A 29 6.60 6.85 -6.02
N GLY A 30 6.86 6.29 -4.84
CA GLY A 30 7.78 6.86 -3.86
C GLY A 30 7.11 7.80 -2.86
N MET A 31 7.82 8.07 -1.76
CA MET A 31 7.28 8.80 -0.62
C MET A 31 6.84 10.22 -0.97
N ALA A 32 7.62 10.96 -1.74
CA ALA A 32 7.30 12.35 -2.09
C ALA A 32 6.04 12.44 -2.94
N ALA A 33 5.92 11.61 -3.99
CA ALA A 33 4.75 11.58 -4.86
C ALA A 33 3.49 11.15 -4.10
N ALA A 34 3.58 10.08 -3.31
CA ALA A 34 2.47 9.59 -2.51
C ALA A 34 1.99 10.62 -1.47
N ALA A 35 2.91 11.30 -0.78
CA ALA A 35 2.55 12.35 0.16
C ALA A 35 1.82 13.51 -0.54
N ALA A 36 2.36 14.01 -1.64
CA ALA A 36 1.77 15.12 -2.39
C ALA A 36 0.38 14.77 -2.94
N ALA A 37 0.23 13.59 -3.55
CA ALA A 37 -1.04 13.12 -4.08
C ALA A 37 -2.08 12.92 -2.99
N THR A 38 -1.71 12.27 -1.87
CA THR A 38 -2.62 12.03 -0.75
C THR A 38 -3.12 13.35 -0.16
N ALA A 39 -2.22 14.31 0.09
CA ALA A 39 -2.59 15.62 0.63
C ALA A 39 -3.54 16.38 -0.30
N ARG A 40 -3.23 16.39 -1.60
CA ARG A 40 -4.07 17.04 -2.62
C ARG A 40 -5.46 16.40 -2.68
N ILE A 41 -5.54 15.07 -2.73
CA ILE A 41 -6.81 14.33 -2.79
C ILE A 41 -7.67 14.62 -1.56
N ILE A 42 -7.08 14.63 -0.37
CA ILE A 42 -7.81 14.96 0.86
C ILE A 42 -8.36 16.40 0.80
N ALA A 43 -7.52 17.35 0.38
CA ALA A 43 -7.91 18.77 0.32
C ALA A 43 -8.98 19.07 -0.74
N GLU A 44 -8.94 18.38 -1.88
CA GLU A 44 -9.85 18.65 -3.01
C GLU A 44 -11.15 17.82 -2.93
N GLU A 45 -11.07 16.57 -2.45
CA GLU A 45 -12.18 15.62 -2.54
C GLU A 45 -12.85 15.29 -1.21
N HIS A 46 -12.25 15.65 -0.08
CA HIS A 46 -12.79 15.46 1.27
C HIS A 46 -13.31 14.02 1.54
N PRO A 47 -12.50 12.97 1.34
CA PRO A 47 -12.93 11.60 1.61
C PRO A 47 -13.09 11.35 3.10
N ASP A 48 -14.02 10.46 3.46
CA ASP A 48 -14.17 10.01 4.86
C ASP A 48 -13.07 9.04 5.29
N ARG A 49 -12.47 8.32 4.31
CA ARG A 49 -11.34 7.40 4.52
C ARG A 49 -10.62 7.10 3.22
N LEU A 50 -9.39 6.61 3.35
CA LEU A 50 -8.53 6.24 2.22
C LEU A 50 -8.00 4.82 2.38
N ILE A 51 -7.87 4.11 1.25
CA ILE A 51 -7.16 2.83 1.18
C ILE A 51 -6.04 2.96 0.15
N LEU A 52 -4.80 2.80 0.58
CA LEU A 52 -3.66 2.65 -0.33
C LEU A 52 -3.57 1.18 -0.74
N ALA A 53 -3.59 0.91 -2.03
CA ALA A 53 -3.49 -0.43 -2.59
C ALA A 53 -2.36 -0.48 -3.62
N GLY A 54 -1.46 -1.46 -3.52
CA GLY A 54 -0.34 -1.61 -4.43
C GLY A 54 0.38 -2.94 -4.28
N ILE A 55 1.47 -3.12 -5.01
CA ILE A 55 2.35 -4.28 -4.87
C ILE A 55 3.44 -4.02 -3.82
N ALA A 56 4.08 -5.09 -3.35
CA ALA A 56 5.17 -5.05 -2.38
C ALA A 56 6.15 -6.20 -2.60
N GLY A 57 7.37 -6.06 -2.09
CA GLY A 57 8.33 -7.15 -1.95
C GLY A 57 8.24 -7.77 -0.55
N ALA A 58 8.38 -9.10 -0.43
CA ALA A 58 8.44 -9.77 0.87
C ALA A 58 9.89 -10.11 1.27
N SER A 59 10.27 -9.75 2.49
CA SER A 59 11.51 -10.20 3.12
C SER A 59 11.31 -11.46 3.97
N ASP A 60 10.08 -11.70 4.39
CA ASP A 60 9.69 -12.89 5.14
C ASP A 60 9.10 -13.95 4.20
N ARG A 61 9.76 -15.11 4.12
CA ARG A 61 9.35 -16.24 3.27
C ARG A 61 8.03 -16.89 3.70
N SER A 62 7.52 -16.58 4.89
CA SER A 62 6.19 -17.03 5.32
C SER A 62 5.05 -16.28 4.62
N VAL A 63 5.35 -15.14 4.00
CA VAL A 63 4.41 -14.40 3.14
C VAL A 63 4.63 -14.85 1.69
N ALA A 64 3.62 -15.46 1.10
CA ALA A 64 3.76 -16.02 -0.25
C ALA A 64 3.72 -14.94 -1.34
N VAL A 65 4.42 -15.18 -2.45
CA VAL A 65 4.25 -14.38 -3.66
C VAL A 65 2.80 -14.52 -4.14
N CYS A 66 2.21 -13.41 -4.57
CA CYS A 66 0.79 -13.24 -4.91
C CYS A 66 -0.18 -13.30 -3.71
N GLU A 67 0.31 -13.44 -2.48
CA GLU A 67 -0.53 -13.23 -1.29
C GLU A 67 -0.90 -11.74 -1.16
N VAL A 68 -2.16 -11.47 -0.81
CA VAL A 68 -2.61 -10.12 -0.49
C VAL A 68 -2.73 -9.96 1.01
N VAL A 69 -2.07 -8.95 1.55
CA VAL A 69 -1.95 -8.68 2.98
C VAL A 69 -2.43 -7.29 3.34
N ALA A 70 -2.86 -7.09 4.58
CA ALA A 70 -3.12 -5.79 5.16
C ALA A 70 -1.90 -5.32 5.98
N VAL A 71 -1.52 -4.07 5.86
CA VAL A 71 -0.42 -3.48 6.60
C VAL A 71 -0.93 -2.90 7.91
N ALA A 72 -0.41 -3.37 9.05
CA ALA A 72 -0.75 -2.83 10.36
C ALA A 72 0.01 -1.54 10.66
N GLY A 73 1.20 -1.40 10.14
CA GLY A 73 2.02 -0.21 10.31
C GLY A 73 3.23 -0.20 9.41
N GLU A 74 3.69 1.00 9.16
CA GLU A 74 4.82 1.32 8.31
C GLU A 74 5.97 1.92 9.12
N ARG A 75 7.18 1.65 8.69
CA ARG A 75 8.42 2.27 9.18
C ARG A 75 9.25 2.75 8.01
N ILE A 76 10.18 3.67 8.29
CA ILE A 76 11.23 4.10 7.36
C ILE A 76 12.56 3.75 8.02
N ALA A 77 13.05 2.53 7.78
CA ALA A 77 14.27 2.02 8.42
C ALA A 77 15.54 2.79 8.03
N GLU A 78 15.51 3.52 6.92
CA GLU A 78 16.62 4.38 6.46
C GLU A 78 16.81 5.62 7.36
N LEU A 79 15.80 6.00 8.15
CA LEU A 79 15.93 7.12 9.10
C LEU A 79 16.75 6.71 10.32
N PRO A 80 17.61 7.61 10.84
CA PRO A 80 18.26 7.39 12.13
C PRO A 80 17.23 7.11 13.23
N GLY A 81 17.58 6.19 14.17
CA GLY A 81 16.65 5.70 15.20
C GLY A 81 15.95 6.78 16.00
N LYS A 82 16.62 7.92 16.27
CA LYS A 82 16.03 9.08 16.98
C LYS A 82 14.88 9.76 16.23
N TYR A 83 14.73 9.51 14.93
CA TYR A 83 13.64 10.02 14.09
C TYR A 83 12.69 8.90 13.65
N ALA A 84 12.92 7.67 14.10
CA ALA A 84 12.10 6.53 13.76
C ALA A 84 10.69 6.71 14.32
N VAL A 85 9.69 6.59 13.44
CA VAL A 85 8.27 6.62 13.77
C VAL A 85 7.61 5.41 13.15
N ARG A 86 6.70 4.76 13.88
CA ARG A 86 5.79 3.78 13.32
C ARG A 86 4.47 4.47 12.98
N TYR A 87 4.08 4.43 11.72
CA TYR A 87 2.80 4.93 11.23
C TYR A 87 1.81 3.76 11.20
N ALA A 88 0.92 3.70 12.19
CA ALA A 88 -0.12 2.68 12.25
C ALA A 88 -1.23 2.97 11.23
N ALA A 89 -1.76 1.91 10.61
CA ALA A 89 -3.02 2.00 9.88
C ALA A 89 -4.17 2.25 10.88
N ASP A 90 -5.17 3.04 10.47
CA ASP A 90 -6.31 3.37 11.33
C ASP A 90 -7.35 2.26 11.36
N PHE A 91 -7.40 1.44 10.31
CA PHE A 91 -8.25 0.25 10.24
C PHE A 91 -7.60 -0.84 9.38
N ILE A 92 -8.01 -2.08 9.62
CA ILE A 92 -7.51 -3.27 8.93
C ILE A 92 -8.68 -3.91 8.18
N PRO A 93 -8.63 -4.01 6.83
CA PRO A 93 -9.64 -4.72 6.08
C PRO A 93 -9.75 -6.20 6.50
N ALA A 94 -10.98 -6.65 6.72
CA ALA A 94 -11.25 -7.98 7.23
C ALA A 94 -10.83 -9.10 6.26
N GLY A 95 -10.43 -10.24 6.83
CA GLY A 95 -10.09 -11.45 6.07
C GLY A 95 -8.72 -11.42 5.38
N LEU A 96 -7.85 -10.48 5.74
CA LEU A 96 -6.48 -10.43 5.27
C LEU A 96 -5.50 -10.72 6.41
N ARG A 97 -4.41 -11.42 6.07
CA ARG A 97 -3.26 -11.53 6.98
C ARG A 97 -2.66 -10.16 7.21
N THR A 98 -2.34 -9.87 8.45
CA THR A 98 -1.76 -8.58 8.86
C THR A 98 -0.23 -8.69 8.95
N VAL A 99 0.46 -7.68 8.42
CA VAL A 99 1.94 -7.61 8.40
C VAL A 99 2.42 -6.21 8.81
N GLU A 100 3.68 -6.11 9.22
CA GLU A 100 4.44 -4.87 9.33
C GLU A 100 5.23 -4.64 8.05
N SER A 101 5.36 -3.39 7.62
CA SER A 101 6.02 -3.01 6.38
C SER A 101 7.10 -1.95 6.60
N ASN A 102 8.11 -1.95 5.74
CA ASN A 102 9.12 -0.90 5.63
C ASN A 102 8.92 -0.11 4.34
N THR A 103 8.76 1.20 4.45
CA THR A 103 8.78 2.08 3.29
C THR A 103 10.23 2.48 2.99
N THR A 104 10.64 2.34 1.74
CA THR A 104 12.00 2.63 1.27
C THR A 104 11.97 3.34 -0.08
N ASN A 105 13.03 4.10 -0.40
CA ASN A 105 13.18 4.74 -1.70
C ASN A 105 13.81 3.81 -2.77
N ARG A 106 14.22 2.63 -2.39
CA ARG A 106 14.78 1.61 -3.29
C ARG A 106 14.33 0.21 -2.86
N THR A 107 14.21 -0.69 -3.81
CA THR A 107 13.84 -2.09 -3.56
C THR A 107 15.00 -2.89 -2.96
N GLY A 108 14.68 -4.00 -2.27
CA GLY A 108 15.67 -4.92 -1.71
C GLY A 108 16.27 -4.48 -0.37
N VAL A 109 15.57 -3.63 0.37
CA VAL A 109 16.00 -3.17 1.71
C VAL A 109 15.19 -3.90 2.78
N ALA A 110 15.73 -5.01 3.27
CA ALA A 110 15.13 -5.71 4.41
C ALA A 110 15.30 -4.88 5.69
N ALA A 111 14.24 -4.79 6.49
CA ALA A 111 14.24 -4.12 7.77
C ALA A 111 13.78 -5.06 8.88
N SER A 112 14.46 -5.01 10.03
CA SER A 112 14.11 -5.84 11.18
C SER A 112 12.68 -5.57 11.66
N GLY A 113 11.94 -6.64 11.93
CA GLY A 113 10.56 -6.57 12.43
C GLY A 113 9.51 -6.22 11.37
N THR A 114 9.88 -6.25 10.08
CA THR A 114 8.94 -6.09 8.96
C THR A 114 8.93 -7.34 8.08
N GLN A 115 7.80 -7.65 7.47
CA GLN A 115 7.60 -8.80 6.58
C GLN A 115 7.65 -8.41 5.11
N ILE A 116 7.31 -7.16 4.80
CA ILE A 116 7.28 -6.65 3.42
C ILE A 116 7.95 -5.29 3.33
N GLU A 117 8.23 -4.85 2.10
CA GLU A 117 8.67 -3.49 1.76
C GLU A 117 7.82 -2.90 0.63
N ASN A 118 7.68 -1.59 0.65
CA ASN A 118 7.07 -0.81 -0.42
C ASN A 118 7.68 0.60 -0.47
N MET A 119 7.18 1.47 -1.34
CA MET A 119 7.78 2.79 -1.55
C MET A 119 6.87 3.98 -1.16
N GLU A 120 5.65 3.75 -0.69
CA GLU A 120 4.64 4.81 -0.47
C GLU A 120 4.01 4.81 0.92
N GLY A 121 3.90 3.66 1.57
CA GLY A 121 2.99 3.44 2.71
C GLY A 121 3.19 4.39 3.89
N ALA A 122 4.43 4.60 4.33
CA ALA A 122 4.71 5.50 5.45
C ALA A 122 4.31 6.95 5.13
N ALA A 123 4.57 7.41 3.90
CA ALA A 123 4.19 8.76 3.47
C ALA A 123 2.67 8.92 3.41
N PHE A 124 1.97 7.93 2.86
CA PHE A 124 0.51 7.91 2.82
C PHE A 124 -0.09 7.98 4.24
N LEU A 125 0.31 7.08 5.15
CA LEU A 125 -0.21 7.05 6.52
C LEU A 125 0.16 8.30 7.32
N ALA A 126 1.35 8.88 7.10
CA ALA A 126 1.75 10.13 7.73
C ALA A 126 0.82 11.29 7.33
N VAL A 127 0.46 11.39 6.06
CA VAL A 127 -0.48 12.42 5.57
C VAL A 127 -1.89 12.16 6.10
N CYS A 128 -2.38 10.92 6.05
CA CYS A 128 -3.67 10.56 6.63
C CYS A 128 -3.77 11.01 8.10
N ARG A 129 -2.76 10.70 8.90
CA ARG A 129 -2.67 11.13 10.30
C ARG A 129 -2.68 12.64 10.44
N ALA A 130 -1.90 13.36 9.63
CA ALA A 130 -1.78 14.83 9.71
C ALA A 130 -3.11 15.54 9.38
N PHE A 131 -3.91 14.96 8.48
CA PHE A 131 -5.20 15.50 8.08
C PHE A 131 -6.40 14.93 8.86
N GLY A 132 -6.17 13.93 9.73
CA GLY A 132 -7.25 13.27 10.48
C GLY A 132 -8.20 12.45 9.63
N VAL A 133 -7.76 11.95 8.47
CA VAL A 133 -8.52 11.07 7.59
C VAL A 133 -8.06 9.64 7.80
N PRO A 134 -8.93 8.70 8.20
CA PRO A 134 -8.55 7.31 8.43
C PRO A 134 -7.95 6.66 7.18
N GLY A 135 -6.78 6.04 7.34
CA GLY A 135 -6.04 5.35 6.29
C GLY A 135 -5.83 3.86 6.56
N ALA A 136 -5.99 3.04 5.55
CA ALA A 136 -5.60 1.63 5.55
C ALA A 136 -4.71 1.32 4.35
N GLU A 137 -3.97 0.23 4.43
CA GLU A 137 -3.06 -0.18 3.36
C GLU A 137 -3.19 -1.68 3.07
N VAL A 138 -3.28 -2.01 1.78
CA VAL A 138 -3.39 -3.37 1.26
C VAL A 138 -2.32 -3.59 0.20
N ARG A 139 -1.53 -4.66 0.33
CA ARG A 139 -0.45 -4.97 -0.61
C ARG A 139 -0.56 -6.40 -1.13
N ALA A 140 -0.33 -6.56 -2.44
CA ALA A 140 -0.09 -7.86 -3.05
C ALA A 140 1.42 -8.07 -3.24
N VAL A 141 1.93 -9.20 -2.78
CA VAL A 141 3.36 -9.51 -2.85
C VAL A 141 3.72 -9.91 -4.28
N SER A 142 4.57 -9.13 -4.95
CA SER A 142 5.02 -9.41 -6.33
C SER A 142 6.31 -10.22 -6.41
N ASN A 143 7.13 -10.17 -5.37
CA ASN A 143 8.46 -10.77 -5.34
C ASN A 143 8.96 -10.91 -3.91
N TYR A 144 10.02 -11.72 -3.73
CA TYR A 144 10.86 -11.61 -2.56
C TYR A 144 11.91 -10.51 -2.77
N THR A 145 12.37 -9.88 -1.69
CA THR A 145 13.28 -8.73 -1.75
C THR A 145 14.65 -9.06 -2.36
N ASP A 146 15.05 -10.33 -2.35
CA ASP A 146 16.27 -10.85 -2.95
C ASP A 146 16.08 -11.44 -4.36
N ASP A 147 14.86 -11.41 -4.89
CA ASP A 147 14.58 -11.88 -6.25
C ASP A 147 15.12 -10.92 -7.32
N PRO A 148 15.65 -11.42 -8.44
CA PRO A 148 15.96 -10.59 -9.60
C PRO A 148 14.65 -10.02 -10.19
N ARG A 149 14.72 -8.85 -10.81
CA ARG A 149 13.57 -8.18 -11.42
C ARG A 149 12.78 -9.10 -12.38
N SER A 150 13.47 -9.97 -13.11
CA SER A 150 12.87 -10.93 -14.05
C SER A 150 11.97 -11.98 -13.38
N ALA A 151 12.10 -12.20 -12.07
CA ALA A 151 11.27 -13.13 -11.32
C ALA A 151 10.02 -12.48 -10.71
N TRP A 152 9.86 -11.17 -10.81
CA TRP A 152 8.73 -10.45 -10.24
C TRP A 152 7.43 -10.77 -10.96
N ARG A 153 6.40 -11.12 -10.21
CA ARG A 153 5.06 -11.51 -10.70
C ARG A 153 4.08 -10.35 -10.59
N ILE A 154 4.40 -9.22 -11.23
CA ILE A 154 3.66 -7.96 -11.10
C ILE A 154 2.22 -8.10 -11.58
N GLU A 155 2.00 -8.65 -12.77
CA GLU A 155 0.66 -8.79 -13.36
C GLU A 155 -0.25 -9.68 -12.52
N GLU A 156 0.24 -10.85 -12.11
CA GLU A 156 -0.52 -11.78 -11.28
C GLU A 156 -0.85 -11.18 -9.89
N SER A 157 0.10 -10.47 -9.29
CA SER A 157 -0.10 -9.79 -8.02
C SER A 157 -1.13 -8.66 -8.14
N ALA A 158 -1.06 -7.87 -9.21
CA ALA A 158 -2.03 -6.81 -9.49
C ALA A 158 -3.45 -7.39 -9.72
N GLU A 159 -3.56 -8.55 -10.37
CA GLU A 159 -4.84 -9.26 -10.53
C GLU A 159 -5.43 -9.70 -9.18
N LYS A 160 -4.61 -10.29 -8.30
CA LYS A 160 -5.02 -10.68 -6.95
C LYS A 160 -5.43 -9.47 -6.11
N LEU A 161 -4.67 -8.39 -6.23
CA LEU A 161 -4.99 -7.12 -5.56
C LEU A 161 -6.36 -6.59 -6.00
N ALA A 162 -6.60 -6.52 -7.32
CA ALA A 162 -7.87 -6.05 -7.87
C ALA A 162 -9.06 -6.86 -7.35
N LYS A 163 -8.99 -8.19 -7.38
CA LYS A 163 -10.02 -9.09 -6.85
C LYS A 163 -10.26 -8.86 -5.35
N THR A 164 -9.19 -8.64 -4.58
CA THR A 164 -9.29 -8.38 -3.15
C THR A 164 -9.96 -7.04 -2.88
N ILE A 165 -9.56 -5.98 -3.57
CA ILE A 165 -10.14 -4.64 -3.40
C ILE A 165 -11.64 -4.66 -3.74
N ILE A 166 -12.05 -5.30 -4.84
CA ILE A 166 -13.46 -5.43 -5.21
C ILE A 166 -14.27 -6.14 -4.11
N ARG A 167 -13.68 -7.16 -3.47
CA ARG A 167 -14.33 -7.90 -2.38
C ARG A 167 -14.52 -7.09 -1.11
N ILE A 168 -13.51 -6.28 -0.74
CA ILE A 168 -13.55 -5.54 0.53
C ILE A 168 -14.24 -4.17 0.41
N LEU A 169 -14.27 -3.56 -0.78
CA LEU A 169 -14.78 -2.19 -0.96
C LEU A 169 -16.20 -1.98 -0.44
N PRO A 170 -17.17 -2.90 -0.63
CA PRO A 170 -18.54 -2.74 -0.12
C PRO A 170 -18.62 -2.55 1.40
N ASP A 171 -17.66 -3.06 2.15
CA ASP A 171 -17.64 -2.91 3.61
C ASP A 171 -17.29 -1.48 4.06
N TYR A 172 -16.87 -0.62 3.11
CA TYR A 172 -16.36 0.74 3.36
C TYR A 172 -17.10 1.83 2.56
N GLU A 173 -18.19 1.50 1.89
CA GLU A 173 -19.06 2.46 1.19
C GLU A 173 -19.95 3.28 2.12
#